data_f7023dd5bd361c2a14d8bd9284d9344c
#
_entry.id   f7023dd5bd361c2a14d8bd9284d9344c
#
_cell.length_a   1.000
_cell.length_b   1.000
_cell.length_c   1.000
_cell.angle_alpha   90.00
_cell.angle_beta   90.00
_cell.angle_gamma   90.00
#
_symmetry.space_group_name_H-M   'P 1'
#
loop_
_entity.id
_entity.type
_entity.pdbx_description
1 polymer ?
#
loop_
_entity_poly.entity_id
_entity_poly.type
_entity_poly.pdbx_seq_one_letter_code
_entity_poly.pdbx_strand_id
1 'polypeptide(L)'
;MMIPEEKRAAVTKALSETFGVTAADEIRQISNGTFNKVQVFRVVVRGTPYLLRVILRTEDPTCHFTCMSAAAEAGLAPRVRYTNVEDRISITDFVQGAIPFPRAEALVRVPRLLRSLQALPAFPGRAGHLNTSCTFLLQKGPVIDGLLQRCKTMAVLPHDQMDELLARHAQLASVYAPQAAEMAPSHNDLFKPDNMLFDGQRTWLVDWEAAFQNDRYADLAAAANMIVTSDADEDIYLGEFFGQAPDAYQRARFFLMQQVAHIFYTMAFLILQSGGQRIDWREPAADYDDFQQRFWTGEIKLEETPAKIAYGRVHWERLLRNVQSPRYEESLRICANTARYTRF
;
A
#
# COMPACT_ATOMS: atom_id res chain seq x y z
N MET A 1 16.93 -7.79 20.50
CA MET A 1 17.97 -6.95 19.84
C MET A 1 17.83 -5.55 20.44
N MET A 2 18.93 -4.86 20.71
CA MET A 2 18.91 -3.53 21.33
C MET A 2 18.90 -2.45 20.25
N ILE A 3 18.46 -1.22 20.63
CA ILE A 3 18.57 -0.04 19.77
C ILE A 3 20.02 0.08 19.25
N PRO A 4 20.22 0.31 17.93
CA PRO A 4 21.53 0.50 17.33
C PRO A 4 22.35 1.55 18.08
N GLU A 5 23.62 1.31 18.27
CA GLU A 5 24.48 2.17 19.09
C GLU A 5 24.48 3.61 18.60
N GLU A 6 24.57 3.80 17.29
CA GLU A 6 24.54 5.11 16.63
C GLU A 6 23.21 5.87 16.78
N LYS A 7 22.15 5.20 17.24
CA LYS A 7 20.82 5.81 17.48
C LYS A 7 20.47 6.00 18.94
N ARG A 8 21.26 5.49 19.87
CA ARG A 8 20.96 5.56 21.30
C ARG A 8 20.81 6.99 21.82
N ALA A 9 21.75 7.88 21.45
CA ALA A 9 21.68 9.28 21.85
C ALA A 9 20.43 9.97 21.32
N ALA A 10 20.07 9.74 20.07
CA ALA A 10 18.88 10.28 19.43
C ALA A 10 17.58 9.75 20.09
N VAL A 11 17.53 8.47 20.46
CA VAL A 11 16.39 7.89 21.18
C VAL A 11 16.27 8.46 22.58
N THR A 12 17.40 8.61 23.33
CA THR A 12 17.39 9.26 24.66
C THR A 12 16.88 10.70 24.57
N LYS A 13 17.32 11.47 23.56
CA LYS A 13 16.81 12.81 23.27
C LYS A 13 15.31 12.81 23.02
N ALA A 14 14.84 11.91 22.14
CA ALA A 14 13.41 11.78 21.82
C ALA A 14 12.56 11.48 23.08
N LEU A 15 13.01 10.57 23.94
CA LEU A 15 12.33 10.24 25.19
C LEU A 15 12.34 11.43 26.17
N SER A 16 13.45 12.16 26.25
CA SER A 16 13.57 13.34 27.10
C SER A 16 12.65 14.48 26.63
N GLU A 17 12.67 14.81 25.36
CA GLU A 17 11.83 15.88 24.79
C GLU A 17 10.34 15.55 24.83
N THR A 18 9.97 14.27 24.67
CA THR A 18 8.57 13.85 24.63
C THR A 18 7.98 13.64 26.02
N PHE A 19 8.74 13.00 26.91
CA PHE A 19 8.22 12.49 28.19
C PHE A 19 8.98 13.00 29.42
N GLY A 20 10.10 13.71 29.24
CA GLY A 20 10.95 14.16 30.37
C GLY A 20 11.70 13.02 31.05
N VAL A 21 11.98 11.92 30.35
CA VAL A 21 12.73 10.76 30.88
C VAL A 21 13.94 10.44 29.98
N THR A 22 15.00 9.90 30.55
CA THR A 22 16.19 9.51 29.78
C THR A 22 16.20 8.03 29.37
N ALA A 23 15.27 7.24 29.92
CA ALA A 23 15.10 5.82 29.60
C ALA A 23 13.62 5.44 29.66
N ALA A 24 13.24 4.44 28.88
CA ALA A 24 11.93 3.80 28.97
C ALA A 24 11.95 2.67 30.02
N ASP A 25 10.78 2.35 30.58
CA ASP A 25 10.61 1.24 31.53
C ASP A 25 10.87 -0.12 30.84
N GLU A 26 10.45 -0.23 29.57
CA GLU A 26 10.64 -1.41 28.73
C GLU A 26 10.88 -0.99 27.27
N ILE A 27 11.78 -1.69 26.58
CA ILE A 27 11.98 -1.57 25.13
C ILE A 27 11.99 -2.96 24.53
N ARG A 28 11.02 -3.25 23.64
CA ARG A 28 10.92 -4.52 22.94
C ARG A 28 10.80 -4.27 21.44
N GLN A 29 11.68 -4.87 20.67
CA GLN A 29 11.59 -4.82 19.21
C GLN A 29 10.40 -5.66 18.71
N ILE A 30 9.61 -5.11 17.80
CA ILE A 30 8.43 -5.76 17.21
C ILE A 30 8.58 -6.00 15.70
N SER A 31 9.43 -5.22 15.01
CA SER A 31 9.72 -5.44 13.59
C SER A 31 11.11 -4.90 13.21
N ASN A 32 11.73 -5.54 12.24
CA ASN A 32 12.95 -5.07 11.59
C ASN A 32 12.70 -4.28 10.29
N GLY A 33 11.44 -4.13 9.90
CA GLY A 33 11.06 -3.53 8.62
C GLY A 33 11.69 -4.25 7.41
N THR A 34 11.35 -3.78 6.23
CA THR A 34 11.91 -4.33 4.99
C THR A 34 13.42 -4.04 4.93
N PHE A 35 14.21 -5.05 4.62
CA PHE A 35 15.67 -4.97 4.45
C PHE A 35 16.47 -4.47 5.67
N ASN A 36 15.98 -4.66 6.90
CA ASN A 36 16.64 -4.19 8.15
C ASN A 36 16.98 -2.69 8.20
N LYS A 37 16.34 -1.89 7.35
CA LYS A 37 16.60 -0.44 7.26
C LYS A 37 15.66 0.41 8.13
N VAL A 38 14.69 -0.20 8.76
CA VAL A 38 13.79 0.41 9.73
C VAL A 38 13.63 -0.54 10.90
N GLN A 39 13.76 -0.05 12.11
CA GLN A 39 13.51 -0.83 13.32
C GLN A 39 12.35 -0.23 14.08
N VAL A 40 11.42 -1.07 14.49
CA VAL A 40 10.21 -0.67 15.21
C VAL A 40 10.20 -1.34 16.58
N PHE A 41 10.01 -0.51 17.60
CA PHE A 41 10.02 -0.94 18.99
C PHE A 41 8.70 -0.54 19.66
N ARG A 42 8.19 -1.44 20.51
CA ARG A 42 7.27 -1.07 21.56
C ARG A 42 8.10 -0.55 22.73
N VAL A 43 7.84 0.68 23.15
CA VAL A 43 8.50 1.30 24.33
C VAL A 43 7.43 1.61 25.37
N VAL A 44 7.70 1.34 26.63
CA VAL A 44 6.82 1.68 27.75
C VAL A 44 7.44 2.80 28.54
N VAL A 45 6.67 3.87 28.75
CA VAL A 45 7.09 5.02 29.57
C VAL A 45 6.00 5.31 30.58
N ARG A 46 6.33 5.23 31.86
CA ARG A 46 5.39 5.38 32.98
C ARG A 46 4.14 4.50 32.83
N GLY A 47 4.38 3.23 32.46
CA GLY A 47 3.34 2.23 32.26
C GLY A 47 2.52 2.36 30.97
N THR A 48 2.73 3.41 30.17
CA THR A 48 2.02 3.63 28.89
C THR A 48 2.87 3.16 27.70
N PRO A 49 2.35 2.31 26.81
CA PRO A 49 3.08 1.86 25.63
C PRO A 49 2.99 2.88 24.48
N TYR A 50 4.10 3.02 23.78
CA TYR A 50 4.28 3.81 22.56
C TYR A 50 4.99 2.98 21.50
N LEU A 51 4.92 3.43 20.26
CA LEU A 51 5.67 2.86 19.14
C LEU A 51 6.81 3.82 18.80
N LEU A 52 8.04 3.33 18.90
CA LEU A 52 9.25 4.02 18.50
C LEU A 52 9.71 3.45 17.16
N ARG A 53 9.82 4.29 16.14
CA ARG A 53 10.40 3.94 14.84
C ARG A 53 11.77 4.58 14.68
N VAL A 54 12.75 3.78 14.33
CA VAL A 54 14.14 4.20 14.05
C VAL A 54 14.46 3.88 12.60
N ILE A 55 14.68 4.92 11.80
CA ILE A 55 14.99 4.78 10.37
C ILE A 55 16.51 4.81 10.20
N LEU A 56 17.06 3.73 9.63
CA LEU A 56 18.49 3.56 9.40
C LEU A 56 18.92 3.91 7.98
N ARG A 57 17.99 3.97 7.04
CA ARG A 57 18.23 4.43 5.67
C ARG A 57 18.52 5.93 5.65
N THR A 58 19.20 6.38 4.60
CA THR A 58 19.69 7.77 4.46
C THR A 58 18.70 8.72 3.82
N GLU A 59 17.59 8.21 3.25
CA GLU A 59 16.57 9.01 2.60
C GLU A 59 15.90 9.94 3.60
N ASP A 60 15.53 11.14 3.13
CA ASP A 60 14.86 12.16 3.91
C ASP A 60 13.44 11.70 4.30
N PRO A 61 13.11 11.58 5.59
CA PRO A 61 11.80 11.16 6.06
C PRO A 61 10.76 12.28 6.14
N THR A 62 11.05 13.49 5.68
CA THR A 62 10.17 14.66 5.83
C THR A 62 8.77 14.38 5.26
N CYS A 63 8.67 13.83 4.05
CA CYS A 63 7.38 13.51 3.45
C CYS A 63 6.61 12.48 4.30
N HIS A 64 7.27 11.41 4.72
CA HIS A 64 6.71 10.39 5.62
C HIS A 64 6.15 11.01 6.91
N PHE A 65 6.96 11.79 7.63
CA PHE A 65 6.54 12.37 8.91
C PHE A 65 5.42 13.39 8.75
N THR A 66 5.44 14.19 7.69
CA THR A 66 4.38 15.15 7.40
C THR A 66 3.06 14.47 7.08
N CYS A 67 3.05 13.45 6.22
CA CYS A 67 1.85 12.69 5.89
C CYS A 67 1.28 11.97 7.12
N MET A 68 2.14 11.32 7.90
CA MET A 68 1.77 10.65 9.15
C MET A 68 1.14 11.61 10.15
N SER A 69 1.73 12.80 10.32
CA SER A 69 1.22 13.82 11.26
C SER A 69 -0.14 14.35 10.83
N ALA A 70 -0.33 14.68 9.56
CA ALA A 70 -1.60 15.13 9.02
C ALA A 70 -2.71 14.07 9.18
N ALA A 71 -2.38 12.79 8.93
CA ALA A 71 -3.31 11.70 9.16
C ALA A 71 -3.65 11.50 10.64
N ALA A 72 -2.67 11.65 11.54
CA ALA A 72 -2.87 11.54 12.98
C ALA A 72 -3.74 12.68 13.53
N GLU A 73 -3.55 13.91 13.06
CA GLU A 73 -4.38 15.07 13.41
C GLU A 73 -5.83 14.88 12.98
N ALA A 74 -6.06 14.23 11.84
CA ALA A 74 -7.38 13.86 11.35
C ALA A 74 -7.98 12.61 12.02
N GLY A 75 -7.25 11.97 12.94
CA GLY A 75 -7.68 10.76 13.62
C GLY A 75 -7.66 9.48 12.78
N LEU A 76 -6.94 9.48 11.64
CA LEU A 76 -6.80 8.32 10.75
C LEU A 76 -5.57 7.47 11.09
N ALA A 77 -4.61 8.03 11.81
CA ALA A 77 -3.41 7.36 12.30
C ALA A 77 -3.28 7.52 13.82
N PRO A 78 -2.48 6.68 14.51
CA PRO A 78 -2.14 6.88 15.91
C PRO A 78 -1.49 8.24 16.12
N ARG A 79 -1.81 8.87 17.25
CA ARG A 79 -1.29 10.20 17.57
C ARG A 79 0.23 10.22 17.53
N VAL A 80 0.79 11.19 16.81
CA VAL A 80 2.23 11.46 16.76
C VAL A 80 2.62 12.22 18.01
N ARG A 81 3.62 11.73 18.74
CA ARG A 81 4.17 12.32 19.94
C ARG A 81 5.48 13.04 19.68
N TYR A 82 6.25 12.53 18.71
CA TYR A 82 7.56 13.06 18.36
C TYR A 82 7.94 12.69 16.94
N THR A 83 8.56 13.61 16.24
CA THR A 83 9.29 13.35 14.99
C THR A 83 10.56 14.18 14.94
N ASN A 84 11.64 13.62 14.45
CA ASN A 84 12.86 14.34 14.17
C ASN A 84 13.45 13.84 12.84
N VAL A 85 13.57 14.74 11.88
CA VAL A 85 14.03 14.44 10.51
C VAL A 85 15.53 14.13 10.50
N GLU A 86 16.34 14.87 11.23
CA GLU A 86 17.79 14.68 11.29
C GLU A 86 18.15 13.34 11.94
N ASP A 87 17.53 13.07 13.09
CA ASP A 87 17.70 11.83 13.84
C ASP A 87 16.97 10.65 13.18
N ARG A 88 16.01 10.90 12.28
CA ARG A 88 15.15 9.93 11.60
C ARG A 88 14.40 9.02 12.60
N ILE A 89 13.78 9.66 13.60
CA ILE A 89 13.05 9.00 14.68
C ILE A 89 11.62 9.55 14.71
N SER A 90 10.66 8.65 14.95
CA SER A 90 9.30 9.03 15.34
C SER A 90 8.82 8.22 16.54
N ILE A 91 7.97 8.85 17.37
CA ILE A 91 7.23 8.19 18.46
C ILE A 91 5.74 8.46 18.22
N THR A 92 4.94 7.40 18.23
CA THR A 92 3.48 7.48 18.14
C THR A 92 2.83 6.73 19.29
N ASP A 93 1.54 6.96 19.51
CA ASP A 93 0.77 6.11 20.39
C ASP A 93 0.78 4.67 19.86
N PHE A 94 0.81 3.71 20.77
CA PHE A 94 0.73 2.29 20.44
C PHE A 94 -0.73 1.86 20.37
N VAL A 95 -1.17 1.29 19.26
CA VAL A 95 -2.51 0.72 19.13
C VAL A 95 -2.57 -0.57 19.96
N GLN A 96 -3.25 -0.48 21.11
CA GLN A 96 -3.45 -1.62 21.99
C GLN A 96 -4.72 -2.38 21.58
N GLY A 97 -4.72 -3.70 21.80
CA GLY A 97 -5.90 -4.52 21.57
C GLY A 97 -6.28 -4.68 20.10
N ALA A 98 -5.32 -4.47 19.18
CA ALA A 98 -5.56 -4.78 17.78
C ALA A 98 -5.97 -6.25 17.63
N ILE A 99 -7.09 -6.48 16.95
CA ILE A 99 -7.67 -7.78 16.68
C ILE A 99 -7.70 -8.03 15.17
N PRO A 100 -7.84 -9.28 14.70
CA PRO A 100 -8.06 -9.56 13.29
C PRO A 100 -9.23 -8.73 12.76
N PHE A 101 -9.01 -8.02 11.66
CA PHE A 101 -10.04 -7.14 11.10
C PHE A 101 -11.11 -7.97 10.37
N PRO A 102 -12.36 -8.05 10.86
CA PRO A 102 -13.39 -8.83 10.20
C PRO A 102 -13.66 -8.24 8.81
N ARG A 103 -13.71 -9.09 7.79
CA ARG A 103 -13.84 -8.64 6.40
C ARG A 103 -15.15 -7.88 6.14
N ALA A 104 -16.26 -8.28 6.76
CA ALA A 104 -17.52 -7.57 6.65
C ALA A 104 -17.44 -6.13 7.21
N GLU A 105 -16.69 -5.93 8.30
CA GLU A 105 -16.39 -4.61 8.85
C GLU A 105 -15.46 -3.82 7.92
N ALA A 106 -14.46 -4.49 7.33
CA ALA A 106 -13.51 -3.86 6.43
C ALA A 106 -14.18 -3.35 5.14
N LEU A 107 -15.16 -4.08 4.59
CA LEU A 107 -15.98 -3.64 3.44
C LEU A 107 -16.62 -2.26 3.62
N VAL A 108 -16.96 -1.92 4.85
CA VAL A 108 -17.62 -0.64 5.18
C VAL A 108 -16.62 0.39 5.69
N ARG A 109 -15.73 -0.01 6.58
CA ARG A 109 -14.84 0.92 7.28
C ARG A 109 -13.66 1.39 6.44
N VAL A 110 -13.05 0.50 5.65
CA VAL A 110 -11.89 0.85 4.84
C VAL A 110 -12.22 1.91 3.80
N PRO A 111 -13.26 1.79 2.95
CA PRO A 111 -13.59 2.84 1.99
C PRO A 111 -13.97 4.17 2.64
N ARG A 112 -14.63 4.17 3.80
CA ARG A 112 -14.92 5.40 4.57
C ARG A 112 -13.62 6.05 5.06
N LEU A 113 -12.69 5.25 5.55
CA LEU A 113 -11.37 5.70 6.00
C LEU A 113 -10.58 6.33 4.84
N LEU A 114 -10.60 5.69 3.65
CA LEU A 114 -9.95 6.21 2.45
C LEU A 114 -10.61 7.50 1.95
N ARG A 115 -11.94 7.60 2.00
CA ARG A 115 -12.63 8.86 1.71
C ARG A 115 -12.19 9.97 2.64
N SER A 116 -12.04 9.69 3.93
CA SER A 116 -11.56 10.67 4.91
C SER A 116 -10.11 11.06 4.67
N LEU A 117 -9.24 10.09 4.31
CA LEU A 117 -7.87 10.35 3.92
C LEU A 117 -7.77 11.30 2.73
N GLN A 118 -8.57 11.07 1.69
CA GLN A 118 -8.58 11.88 0.48
C GLN A 118 -9.17 13.29 0.67
N ALA A 119 -9.86 13.54 1.78
CA ALA A 119 -10.35 14.86 2.15
C ALA A 119 -9.30 15.72 2.90
N LEU A 120 -8.14 15.15 3.22
CA LEU A 120 -7.05 15.89 3.84
C LEU A 120 -6.46 16.93 2.86
N PRO A 121 -5.78 17.98 3.35
CA PRO A 121 -4.95 18.83 2.52
C PRO A 121 -3.94 18.02 1.72
N ALA A 122 -3.55 18.52 0.55
CA ALA A 122 -2.58 17.89 -0.32
C ALA A 122 -1.31 17.50 0.45
N PHE A 123 -0.92 16.23 0.35
CA PHE A 123 0.33 15.78 0.93
C PHE A 123 1.53 16.44 0.25
N PRO A 124 2.57 16.83 1.01
CA PRO A 124 3.79 17.37 0.42
C PRO A 124 4.50 16.29 -0.39
N GLY A 125 5.29 16.71 -1.34
CA GLY A 125 6.13 15.83 -2.12
C GLY A 125 5.60 15.55 -3.50
N ARG A 126 5.60 14.31 -3.95
CA ARG A 126 5.44 13.95 -5.34
C ARG A 126 3.98 13.73 -5.71
N ALA A 127 3.55 14.38 -6.78
CA ALA A 127 2.33 13.96 -7.44
C ALA A 127 2.56 12.60 -8.09
N GLY A 128 1.82 11.59 -7.67
CA GLY A 128 1.73 10.31 -8.35
C GLY A 128 0.84 10.42 -9.59
N HIS A 129 0.99 9.53 -10.51
CA HIS A 129 0.08 9.28 -11.62
C HIS A 129 0.12 7.80 -11.97
N LEU A 130 -0.67 7.35 -12.97
CA LEU A 130 -0.83 5.93 -13.25
C LEU A 130 0.51 5.18 -13.35
N ASN A 131 1.47 5.71 -14.11
CA ASN A 131 2.79 5.12 -14.28
C ASN A 131 3.64 5.19 -13.02
N THR A 132 3.20 5.94 -12.03
CA THR A 132 3.86 6.16 -10.75
C THR A 132 2.98 5.81 -9.55
N SER A 133 1.86 5.14 -9.78
CA SER A 133 0.91 4.80 -8.72
C SER A 133 1.54 4.00 -7.57
N CYS A 134 2.66 3.38 -7.84
CA CYS A 134 3.40 2.59 -6.87
C CYS A 134 4.83 3.10 -6.70
N THR A 135 5.04 4.40 -6.88
CA THR A 135 6.37 5.04 -6.91
C THR A 135 7.11 5.08 -5.59
N PHE A 136 6.49 4.70 -4.50
CA PHE A 136 7.19 4.64 -3.22
C PHE A 136 8.44 3.74 -3.25
N LEU A 137 8.47 2.73 -4.13
CA LEU A 137 9.62 1.84 -4.26
C LEU A 137 10.80 2.45 -5.04
N LEU A 138 10.52 3.38 -5.94
CA LEU A 138 11.53 3.89 -6.87
C LEU A 138 11.34 5.40 -7.08
N GLN A 139 11.78 6.19 -6.20
CA GLN A 139 11.63 7.66 -6.20
C GLN A 139 12.15 8.41 -7.45
N LYS A 140 12.47 7.73 -8.54
CA LYS A 140 13.09 8.33 -9.73
C LYS A 140 12.42 7.82 -11.01
N GLY A 141 11.35 8.51 -11.42
CA GLY A 141 10.70 8.24 -12.71
C GLY A 141 9.55 7.23 -12.68
N PRO A 142 9.01 6.85 -13.84
CA PRO A 142 7.87 5.93 -13.94
C PRO A 142 8.27 4.54 -13.44
N VAL A 143 7.71 4.13 -12.34
CA VAL A 143 8.11 2.90 -11.64
C VAL A 143 7.70 1.67 -12.38
N ILE A 144 6.48 1.67 -12.93
CA ILE A 144 5.99 0.53 -13.69
C ILE A 144 6.90 0.28 -14.88
N ASP A 145 7.28 1.32 -15.63
CA ASP A 145 8.20 1.17 -16.76
C ASP A 145 9.57 0.61 -16.33
N GLY A 146 10.10 1.10 -15.22
CA GLY A 146 11.34 0.58 -14.64
C GLY A 146 11.22 -0.88 -14.20
N LEU A 147 10.10 -1.27 -13.62
CA LEU A 147 9.82 -2.67 -13.25
C LEU A 147 9.64 -3.56 -14.48
N LEU A 148 8.92 -3.10 -15.49
CA LEU A 148 8.76 -3.82 -16.77
C LEU A 148 10.10 -4.10 -17.42
N GLN A 149 10.98 -3.08 -17.48
CA GLN A 149 12.33 -3.26 -18.03
C GLN A 149 13.15 -4.26 -17.20
N ARG A 150 13.04 -4.23 -15.88
CA ARG A 150 13.73 -5.20 -15.01
C ARG A 150 13.17 -6.61 -15.16
N CYS A 151 11.84 -6.78 -15.24
CA CYS A 151 11.20 -8.07 -15.52
C CYS A 151 11.76 -8.70 -16.79
N LYS A 152 11.83 -7.90 -17.85
CA LYS A 152 12.36 -8.33 -19.15
C LYS A 152 13.84 -8.74 -19.03
N THR A 153 14.65 -7.92 -18.38
CA THR A 153 16.10 -8.18 -18.23
C THR A 153 16.37 -9.42 -17.38
N MET A 154 15.60 -9.63 -16.31
CA MET A 154 15.77 -10.75 -15.39
C MET A 154 15.07 -12.04 -15.85
N ALA A 155 14.26 -11.97 -16.92
CA ALA A 155 13.47 -13.08 -17.47
C ALA A 155 12.68 -13.84 -16.38
N VAL A 156 12.04 -13.09 -15.48
CA VAL A 156 11.24 -13.67 -14.38
C VAL A 156 9.92 -14.26 -14.85
N LEU A 157 9.42 -13.80 -16.00
CA LEU A 157 8.27 -14.34 -16.72
C LEU A 157 8.76 -15.09 -17.99
N PRO A 158 8.06 -16.14 -18.42
CA PRO A 158 8.21 -16.69 -19.78
C PRO A 158 8.04 -15.58 -20.83
N HIS A 159 8.67 -15.74 -21.98
CA HIS A 159 8.72 -14.68 -23.00
C HIS A 159 7.32 -14.24 -23.49
N ASP A 160 6.46 -15.21 -23.77
CA ASP A 160 5.08 -15.00 -24.18
C ASP A 160 4.25 -14.26 -23.09
N GLN A 161 4.43 -14.62 -21.85
CA GLN A 161 3.79 -13.95 -20.72
C GLN A 161 4.34 -12.53 -20.50
N MET A 162 5.62 -12.30 -20.78
CA MET A 162 6.20 -10.95 -20.72
C MET A 162 5.62 -10.06 -21.81
N ASP A 163 5.45 -10.58 -23.02
CA ASP A 163 4.83 -9.85 -24.14
C ASP A 163 3.37 -9.51 -23.83
N GLU A 164 2.62 -10.45 -23.24
CA GLU A 164 1.25 -10.20 -22.78
C GLU A 164 1.19 -9.10 -21.69
N LEU A 165 2.08 -9.14 -20.69
CA LEU A 165 2.17 -8.12 -19.65
C LEU A 165 2.41 -6.73 -20.25
N LEU A 166 3.35 -6.60 -21.20
CA LEU A 166 3.65 -5.35 -21.89
C LEU A 166 2.45 -4.85 -22.70
N ALA A 167 1.77 -5.75 -23.42
CA ALA A 167 0.60 -5.40 -24.20
C ALA A 167 -0.54 -4.87 -23.31
N ARG A 168 -0.82 -5.52 -22.19
CA ARG A 168 -1.85 -5.08 -21.22
C ARG A 168 -1.51 -3.76 -20.56
N HIS A 169 -0.26 -3.58 -20.17
CA HIS A 169 0.20 -2.29 -19.64
C HIS A 169 0.01 -1.16 -20.65
N ALA A 170 0.43 -1.36 -21.90
CA ALA A 170 0.28 -0.37 -22.97
C ALA A 170 -1.20 -0.04 -23.23
N GLN A 171 -2.08 -1.05 -23.24
CA GLN A 171 -3.52 -0.88 -23.41
C GLN A 171 -4.12 -0.03 -22.26
N LEU A 172 -3.81 -0.35 -21.01
CA LEU A 172 -4.24 0.43 -19.85
C LEU A 172 -3.71 1.87 -19.92
N ALA A 173 -2.43 2.05 -20.19
CA ALA A 173 -1.80 3.37 -20.26
C ALA A 173 -2.41 4.26 -21.37
N SER A 174 -2.94 3.65 -22.45
CA SER A 174 -3.57 4.40 -23.56
C SER A 174 -4.91 5.04 -23.20
N VAL A 175 -5.64 4.48 -22.22
CA VAL A 175 -7.00 4.92 -21.86
C VAL A 175 -7.09 5.46 -20.44
N TYR A 176 -6.22 5.01 -19.54
CA TYR A 176 -6.18 5.44 -18.16
C TYR A 176 -5.24 6.64 -17.99
N ALA A 177 -5.63 7.79 -18.54
CA ALA A 177 -4.84 9.01 -18.37
C ALA A 177 -4.95 9.53 -16.91
N PRO A 178 -3.82 9.97 -16.31
CA PRO A 178 -3.86 10.65 -15.02
C PRO A 178 -4.60 11.98 -15.16
N GLN A 179 -5.48 12.27 -14.20
CA GLN A 179 -6.20 13.54 -14.16
C GLN A 179 -5.82 14.29 -12.88
N ALA A 180 -5.40 15.53 -13.01
CA ALA A 180 -5.01 16.35 -11.86
C ALA A 180 -6.13 16.44 -10.79
N ALA A 181 -7.40 16.48 -11.22
CA ALA A 181 -8.56 16.52 -10.35
C ALA A 181 -8.81 15.20 -9.58
N GLU A 182 -8.19 14.09 -10.00
CA GLU A 182 -8.28 12.80 -9.34
C GLU A 182 -7.07 12.47 -8.47
N MET A 183 -6.13 13.42 -8.33
CA MET A 183 -4.99 13.26 -7.42
C MET A 183 -5.42 13.60 -5.99
N ALA A 184 -5.15 12.71 -5.06
CA ALA A 184 -5.55 12.82 -3.67
C ALA A 184 -4.46 12.32 -2.70
N PRO A 185 -4.48 12.76 -1.43
CA PRO A 185 -3.68 12.15 -0.39
C PRO A 185 -3.86 10.66 -0.35
N SER A 186 -2.76 9.91 -0.41
CA SER A 186 -2.77 8.45 -0.52
C SER A 186 -1.71 7.82 0.38
N HIS A 187 -2.04 6.66 0.91
CA HIS A 187 -1.15 5.87 1.75
C HIS A 187 -0.13 5.08 0.91
N ASN A 188 -0.58 4.56 -0.24
CA ASN A 188 0.18 3.81 -1.24
C ASN A 188 0.77 2.46 -0.80
N ASP A 189 0.43 1.97 0.39
CA ASP A 189 0.92 0.67 0.91
C ASP A 189 -0.22 -0.15 1.55
N LEU A 190 -1.44 -0.08 1.00
CA LEU A 190 -2.62 -0.77 1.51
C LEU A 190 -2.87 -2.13 0.84
N PHE A 191 -1.83 -2.78 0.37
CA PHE A 191 -1.88 -4.18 -0.07
C PHE A 191 -1.58 -5.17 1.06
N LYS A 192 -1.28 -4.67 2.27
CA LYS A 192 -1.00 -5.46 3.47
C LYS A 192 -2.08 -5.22 4.52
N PRO A 193 -2.72 -6.27 5.05
CA PRO A 193 -3.68 -6.12 6.15
C PRO A 193 -3.07 -5.43 7.37
N ASP A 194 -1.78 -5.69 7.64
CA ASP A 194 -1.04 -5.16 8.80
C ASP A 194 -0.94 -3.62 8.82
N ASN A 195 -1.18 -2.95 7.70
CA ASN A 195 -1.21 -1.49 7.63
C ASN A 195 -2.57 -0.90 8.00
N MET A 196 -3.57 -1.75 8.26
CA MET A 196 -4.94 -1.38 8.66
C MET A 196 -5.28 -2.05 9.99
N LEU A 197 -4.89 -1.43 11.10
CA LEU A 197 -5.14 -1.97 12.44
C LEU A 197 -6.58 -1.71 12.87
N PHE A 198 -7.24 -2.72 13.42
CA PHE A 198 -8.59 -2.63 13.97
C PHE A 198 -8.57 -3.02 15.46
N ASP A 199 -9.11 -2.17 16.33
CA ASP A 199 -9.14 -2.37 17.79
C ASP A 199 -10.52 -2.82 18.32
N GLY A 200 -11.43 -3.18 17.41
CA GLY A 200 -12.82 -3.52 17.73
C GLY A 200 -13.78 -2.33 17.63
N GLN A 201 -13.28 -1.10 17.62
CA GLN A 201 -14.08 0.12 17.49
C GLN A 201 -13.61 1.02 16.35
N ARG A 202 -12.31 1.19 16.21
CA ARG A 202 -11.67 2.09 15.25
C ARG A 202 -10.72 1.35 14.33
N THR A 203 -10.54 1.91 13.14
CA THR A 203 -9.52 1.49 12.18
C THR A 203 -8.45 2.57 12.10
N TRP A 204 -7.20 2.13 12.11
CA TRP A 204 -6.03 2.98 12.06
C TRP A 204 -5.19 2.63 10.84
N LEU A 205 -4.71 3.63 10.11
CA LEU A 205 -3.67 3.46 9.11
C LEU A 205 -2.29 3.63 9.76
N VAL A 206 -1.38 2.71 9.47
CA VAL A 206 -0.01 2.72 9.98
C VAL A 206 0.98 2.48 8.85
N ASP A 207 2.26 2.77 9.06
CA ASP A 207 3.33 2.60 8.08
C ASP A 207 3.26 3.57 6.87
N TRP A 208 3.34 4.86 7.16
CA TRP A 208 3.15 5.98 6.22
C TRP A 208 4.36 6.26 5.30
N GLU A 209 5.36 5.38 5.25
CA GLU A 209 6.61 5.64 4.50
C GLU A 209 6.43 5.78 2.99
N ALA A 210 5.32 5.27 2.45
CA ALA A 210 4.98 5.32 1.05
C ALA A 210 3.96 6.44 0.71
N ALA A 211 3.54 7.23 1.69
CA ALA A 211 2.48 8.21 1.52
C ALA A 211 2.91 9.42 0.67
N PHE A 212 2.08 9.80 -0.30
CA PHE A 212 2.18 10.99 -1.15
C PHE A 212 0.87 11.21 -1.91
N GLN A 213 0.80 12.23 -2.76
CA GLN A 213 -0.34 12.43 -3.67
C GLN A 213 -0.36 11.37 -4.77
N ASN A 214 -1.47 10.68 -4.93
CA ASN A 214 -1.65 9.66 -5.97
C ASN A 214 -3.07 9.69 -6.55
N ASP A 215 -3.30 8.91 -7.61
CA ASP A 215 -4.64 8.66 -8.14
C ASP A 215 -5.57 8.14 -7.04
N ARG A 216 -6.74 8.76 -6.91
CA ARG A 216 -7.72 8.44 -5.86
C ARG A 216 -8.17 6.98 -5.84
N TYR A 217 -8.04 6.28 -6.94
CA TYR A 217 -8.37 4.86 -7.03
C TYR A 217 -7.22 3.93 -6.61
N ALA A 218 -5.99 4.43 -6.41
CA ALA A 218 -4.83 3.59 -6.12
C ALA A 218 -4.99 2.80 -4.81
N ASP A 219 -5.18 3.49 -3.67
CA ASP A 219 -5.42 2.84 -2.38
C ASP A 219 -6.74 2.06 -2.36
N LEU A 220 -7.77 2.62 -3.01
CA LEU A 220 -9.09 2.00 -3.09
C LEU A 220 -9.01 0.63 -3.78
N ALA A 221 -8.32 0.54 -4.91
CA ALA A 221 -8.12 -0.71 -5.64
C ALA A 221 -7.19 -1.68 -4.90
N ALA A 222 -6.10 -1.17 -4.32
CA ALA A 222 -5.15 -2.00 -3.57
C ALA A 222 -5.81 -2.73 -2.40
N ALA A 223 -6.57 -2.00 -1.57
CA ALA A 223 -7.29 -2.59 -0.44
C ALA A 223 -8.45 -3.51 -0.91
N ALA A 224 -9.19 -3.11 -1.95
CA ALA A 224 -10.27 -3.90 -2.50
C ALA A 224 -9.82 -5.27 -3.02
N ASN A 225 -8.62 -5.37 -3.58
CA ASN A 225 -8.05 -6.63 -4.05
C ASN A 225 -7.93 -7.70 -2.95
N MET A 226 -7.96 -7.31 -1.67
CA MET A 226 -7.99 -8.24 -0.53
C MET A 226 -9.39 -8.42 0.07
N ILE A 227 -10.26 -7.41 -0.07
CA ILE A 227 -11.50 -7.31 0.72
C ILE A 227 -12.72 -7.68 -0.13
N VAL A 228 -12.76 -7.26 -1.41
CA VAL A 228 -13.90 -7.42 -2.30
C VAL A 228 -13.82 -8.75 -3.04
N THR A 229 -14.87 -9.60 -2.92
CA THR A 229 -14.91 -10.93 -3.57
C THR A 229 -16.11 -11.15 -4.47
N SER A 230 -17.07 -10.25 -4.44
CA SER A 230 -18.29 -10.34 -5.24
C SER A 230 -18.73 -8.96 -5.73
N ASP A 231 -19.61 -8.93 -6.72
CA ASP A 231 -20.20 -7.69 -7.20
C ASP A 231 -21.01 -6.97 -6.08
N ALA A 232 -21.65 -7.73 -5.20
CA ALA A 232 -22.35 -7.17 -4.04
C ALA A 232 -21.39 -6.51 -3.04
N ASP A 233 -20.22 -7.11 -2.79
CA ASP A 233 -19.17 -6.49 -1.97
C ASP A 233 -18.65 -5.21 -2.63
N GLU A 234 -18.48 -5.21 -3.96
CA GLU A 234 -18.04 -4.04 -4.71
C GLU A 234 -19.05 -2.89 -4.60
N ASP A 235 -20.34 -3.19 -4.72
CA ASP A 235 -21.40 -2.21 -4.57
C ASP A 235 -21.39 -1.54 -3.19
N ILE A 236 -21.21 -2.32 -2.13
CA ILE A 236 -21.06 -1.81 -0.76
C ILE A 236 -19.80 -0.96 -0.66
N TYR A 237 -18.65 -1.51 -1.08
CA TYR A 237 -17.33 -0.87 -0.95
C TYR A 237 -17.27 0.48 -1.67
N LEU A 238 -17.70 0.53 -2.92
CA LEU A 238 -17.72 1.76 -3.71
C LEU A 238 -18.80 2.73 -3.23
N GLY A 239 -19.98 2.23 -2.84
CA GLY A 239 -21.05 3.04 -2.25
C GLY A 239 -20.58 3.78 -0.99
N GLU A 240 -19.85 3.10 -0.11
CA GLU A 240 -19.27 3.69 1.10
C GLU A 240 -18.18 4.71 0.80
N PHE A 241 -17.36 4.47 -0.23
CA PHE A 241 -16.33 5.41 -0.65
C PHE A 241 -16.92 6.68 -1.26
N PHE A 242 -17.83 6.55 -2.21
CA PHE A 242 -18.44 7.71 -2.88
C PHE A 242 -19.55 8.38 -2.08
N GLY A 243 -20.13 7.70 -1.08
CA GLY A 243 -21.30 8.16 -0.31
C GLY A 243 -22.60 8.07 -1.10
N GLN A 244 -22.58 7.45 -2.27
CA GLN A 244 -23.71 7.19 -3.17
C GLN A 244 -23.35 6.02 -4.09
N ALA A 245 -24.32 5.49 -4.82
CA ALA A 245 -24.06 4.48 -5.83
C ALA A 245 -23.05 5.03 -6.88
N PRO A 246 -21.96 4.30 -7.18
CA PRO A 246 -20.98 4.72 -8.17
C PRO A 246 -21.58 4.71 -9.57
N ASP A 247 -21.21 5.68 -10.39
CA ASP A 247 -21.54 5.70 -11.81
C ASP A 247 -20.68 4.73 -12.64
N ALA A 248 -21.02 4.60 -13.92
CA ALA A 248 -20.29 3.68 -14.83
C ALA A 248 -18.81 4.05 -15.01
N TYR A 249 -18.48 5.35 -15.02
CA TYR A 249 -17.11 5.81 -15.14
C TYR A 249 -16.30 5.49 -13.88
N GLN A 250 -16.86 5.74 -12.71
CA GLN A 250 -16.24 5.43 -11.41
C GLN A 250 -15.94 3.93 -11.28
N ARG A 251 -16.89 3.08 -11.69
CA ARG A 251 -16.71 1.61 -11.71
C ARG A 251 -15.62 1.20 -12.69
N ALA A 252 -15.61 1.77 -13.88
CA ALA A 252 -14.61 1.47 -14.91
C ALA A 252 -13.19 1.89 -14.45
N ARG A 253 -13.04 3.09 -13.91
CA ARG A 253 -11.76 3.58 -13.36
C ARG A 253 -11.25 2.70 -12.23
N PHE A 254 -12.13 2.34 -11.30
CA PHE A 254 -11.80 1.45 -10.20
C PHE A 254 -11.34 0.08 -10.70
N PHE A 255 -12.10 -0.56 -11.58
CA PHE A 255 -11.76 -1.86 -12.12
C PHE A 255 -10.43 -1.84 -12.89
N LEU A 256 -10.18 -0.82 -13.71
CA LEU A 256 -8.90 -0.69 -14.41
C LEU A 256 -7.74 -0.44 -13.47
N MET A 257 -7.93 0.33 -12.38
CA MET A 257 -6.89 0.52 -11.37
C MET A 257 -6.56 -0.79 -10.63
N GLN A 258 -7.54 -1.67 -10.41
CA GLN A 258 -7.26 -3.02 -9.90
C GLN A 258 -6.31 -3.79 -10.82
N GLN A 259 -6.47 -3.66 -12.14
CA GLN A 259 -5.56 -4.31 -13.10
C GLN A 259 -4.15 -3.69 -13.06
N VAL A 260 -4.05 -2.38 -12.89
CA VAL A 260 -2.76 -1.70 -12.66
C VAL A 260 -2.08 -2.23 -11.41
N ALA A 261 -2.83 -2.41 -10.32
CA ALA A 261 -2.31 -2.98 -9.08
C ALA A 261 -1.86 -4.45 -9.28
N HIS A 262 -2.62 -5.26 -10.04
CA HIS A 262 -2.22 -6.62 -10.37
C HIS A 262 -0.91 -6.66 -11.17
N ILE A 263 -0.75 -5.81 -12.18
CA ILE A 263 0.52 -5.68 -12.94
C ILE A 263 1.67 -5.34 -11.99
N PHE A 264 1.47 -4.35 -11.14
CA PHE A 264 2.50 -3.91 -10.21
C PHE A 264 2.91 -5.02 -9.24
N TYR A 265 1.96 -5.65 -8.55
CA TYR A 265 2.28 -6.68 -7.55
C TYR A 265 2.90 -7.92 -8.19
N THR A 266 2.46 -8.30 -9.39
CA THR A 266 3.14 -9.35 -10.17
C THR A 266 4.62 -9.03 -10.33
N MET A 267 4.94 -7.87 -10.88
CA MET A 267 6.33 -7.49 -11.14
C MET A 267 7.14 -7.31 -9.86
N ALA A 268 6.60 -6.54 -8.90
CA ALA A 268 7.32 -6.21 -7.67
C ALA A 268 7.68 -7.47 -6.89
N PHE A 269 6.75 -8.40 -6.74
CA PHE A 269 6.98 -9.61 -5.96
C PHE A 269 7.79 -10.67 -6.70
N LEU A 270 7.63 -10.80 -8.02
CA LEU A 270 8.44 -11.73 -8.80
C LEU A 270 9.89 -11.24 -8.99
N ILE A 271 10.10 -9.93 -9.20
CA ILE A 271 11.44 -9.37 -9.38
C ILE A 271 12.21 -9.25 -8.05
N LEU A 272 11.58 -8.60 -7.07
CA LEU A 272 12.28 -8.23 -5.83
C LEU A 272 12.54 -9.44 -4.94
N GLN A 273 11.75 -10.50 -5.09
CA GLN A 273 11.75 -11.62 -4.17
C GLN A 273 12.27 -12.93 -4.76
N SER A 274 12.41 -13.03 -6.08
CA SER A 274 12.96 -14.26 -6.70
C SER A 274 14.43 -14.50 -6.29
N GLY A 275 15.12 -13.43 -5.86
CA GLY A 275 16.53 -13.55 -5.46
C GLY A 275 17.43 -14.22 -6.52
N GLY A 276 16.95 -14.26 -7.79
CA GLY A 276 17.58 -15.05 -8.86
C GLY A 276 17.09 -16.51 -8.91
N GLN A 277 16.18 -16.93 -8.05
CA GLN A 277 15.58 -18.27 -8.15
C GLN A 277 14.68 -18.36 -9.37
N ARG A 278 14.77 -19.49 -10.07
CA ARG A 278 13.93 -19.78 -11.23
C ARG A 278 12.54 -20.19 -10.74
N ILE A 279 11.52 -19.47 -11.20
CA ILE A 279 10.11 -19.79 -10.89
C ILE A 279 9.69 -20.95 -11.79
N ASP A 280 9.14 -22.02 -11.20
CA ASP A 280 8.54 -23.09 -11.97
C ASP A 280 7.11 -22.71 -12.40
N TRP A 281 6.97 -22.29 -13.65
CA TRP A 281 5.70 -21.89 -14.25
C TRP A 281 4.81 -23.07 -14.65
N ARG A 282 5.27 -24.32 -14.49
CA ARG A 282 4.46 -25.52 -14.77
C ARG A 282 3.52 -25.84 -13.61
N GLU A 283 3.91 -25.46 -12.40
CA GLU A 283 3.03 -25.60 -11.25
C GLU A 283 1.90 -24.57 -11.37
N PRO A 284 0.62 -24.94 -11.11
CA PRO A 284 -0.47 -23.98 -11.08
C PRO A 284 -0.25 -22.97 -9.97
N ALA A 285 -0.69 -21.72 -10.16
CA ALA A 285 -0.79 -20.77 -9.07
C ALA A 285 -1.87 -21.22 -8.08
N ALA A 286 -1.75 -20.77 -6.83
CA ALA A 286 -2.83 -20.92 -5.86
C ALA A 286 -4.11 -20.20 -6.34
N ASP A 287 -5.26 -20.63 -5.86
CA ASP A 287 -6.49 -19.88 -6.11
C ASP A 287 -6.38 -18.48 -5.50
N TYR A 288 -6.76 -17.47 -6.27
CA TYR A 288 -6.61 -16.07 -5.84
C TYR A 288 -7.45 -15.74 -4.62
N ASP A 289 -8.72 -16.17 -4.61
CA ASP A 289 -9.66 -15.79 -3.55
C ASP A 289 -9.32 -16.53 -2.24
N ASP A 290 -8.90 -17.80 -2.32
CA ASP A 290 -8.37 -18.56 -1.16
C ASP A 290 -7.08 -17.91 -0.64
N PHE A 291 -6.16 -17.55 -1.54
CA PHE A 291 -4.90 -16.91 -1.13
C PHE A 291 -5.17 -15.59 -0.40
N GLN A 292 -6.02 -14.72 -0.96
CA GLN A 292 -6.35 -13.42 -0.36
C GLN A 292 -7.08 -13.58 0.97
N GLN A 293 -7.96 -14.56 1.11
CA GLN A 293 -8.63 -14.86 2.38
C GLN A 293 -7.62 -15.26 3.46
N ARG A 294 -6.71 -16.16 3.16
CA ARG A 294 -5.68 -16.62 4.10
C ARG A 294 -4.65 -15.54 4.41
N PHE A 295 -4.36 -14.68 3.44
CA PHE A 295 -3.51 -13.51 3.64
C PHE A 295 -4.19 -12.48 4.54
N TRP A 296 -5.47 -12.19 4.31
CA TRP A 296 -6.26 -11.28 5.14
C TRP A 296 -6.35 -11.73 6.60
N THR A 297 -6.50 -13.02 6.84
CA THR A 297 -6.57 -13.59 8.20
C THR A 297 -5.21 -13.75 8.88
N GLY A 298 -4.11 -13.44 8.19
CA GLY A 298 -2.74 -13.57 8.70
C GLY A 298 -2.20 -15.01 8.74
N GLU A 299 -2.91 -15.96 8.11
CA GLU A 299 -2.40 -17.33 7.94
C GLU A 299 -1.22 -17.36 6.96
N ILE A 300 -1.29 -16.58 5.90
CA ILE A 300 -0.16 -16.34 4.99
C ILE A 300 0.51 -15.03 5.37
N LYS A 301 1.83 -15.04 5.48
CA LYS A 301 2.65 -13.85 5.73
C LYS A 301 3.68 -13.65 4.64
N LEU A 302 3.80 -12.43 4.16
CA LEU A 302 4.77 -12.07 3.10
C LEU A 302 6.19 -11.82 3.65
N GLU A 303 6.60 -12.55 4.67
CA GLU A 303 7.96 -12.49 5.20
C GLU A 303 8.89 -13.43 4.43
N GLU A 304 8.38 -14.56 3.97
CA GLU A 304 9.14 -15.61 3.30
C GLU A 304 9.10 -15.49 1.77
N THR A 305 10.20 -15.82 1.12
CA THR A 305 10.32 -15.80 -0.34
C THR A 305 9.26 -16.63 -1.07
N PRO A 306 8.90 -17.87 -0.64
CA PRO A 306 7.85 -18.63 -1.32
C PRO A 306 6.48 -17.93 -1.29
N ALA A 307 6.10 -17.34 -0.16
CA ALA A 307 4.82 -16.62 -0.04
C ALA A 307 4.79 -15.37 -0.94
N LYS A 308 5.92 -14.66 -1.06
CA LYS A 308 6.05 -13.51 -1.95
C LYS A 308 5.93 -13.89 -3.42
N ILE A 309 6.59 -14.98 -3.84
CA ILE A 309 6.47 -15.50 -5.20
C ILE A 309 5.02 -15.93 -5.47
N ALA A 310 4.39 -16.66 -4.53
CA ALA A 310 2.99 -17.05 -4.65
C ALA A 310 2.07 -15.82 -4.78
N TYR A 311 2.30 -14.76 -4.00
CA TYR A 311 1.57 -13.50 -4.12
C TYR A 311 1.68 -12.89 -5.51
N GLY A 312 2.89 -12.77 -6.08
CA GLY A 312 3.07 -12.28 -7.44
C GLY A 312 2.36 -13.13 -8.49
N ARG A 313 2.37 -14.46 -8.32
CA ARG A 313 1.71 -15.41 -9.25
C ARG A 313 0.19 -15.34 -9.21
N VAL A 314 -0.42 -15.25 -8.04
CA VAL A 314 -1.88 -15.16 -7.94
C VAL A 314 -2.39 -13.83 -8.52
N HIS A 315 -1.62 -12.75 -8.40
CA HIS A 315 -1.94 -11.49 -9.06
C HIS A 315 -1.83 -11.58 -10.60
N TRP A 316 -0.83 -12.29 -11.11
CA TRP A 316 -0.69 -12.54 -12.55
C TRP A 316 -1.89 -13.32 -13.12
N GLU A 317 -2.25 -14.42 -12.49
CA GLU A 317 -3.39 -15.23 -12.91
C GLU A 317 -4.73 -14.46 -12.82
N ARG A 318 -4.91 -13.65 -11.81
CA ARG A 318 -6.08 -12.78 -11.68
C ARG A 318 -6.13 -11.74 -12.80
N LEU A 319 -5.00 -11.11 -13.14
CA LEU A 319 -4.90 -10.19 -14.27
C LEU A 319 -5.33 -10.88 -15.57
N LEU A 320 -4.75 -12.04 -15.89
CA LEU A 320 -5.06 -12.79 -17.11
C LEU A 320 -6.54 -13.15 -17.23
N ARG A 321 -7.17 -13.54 -16.12
CA ARG A 321 -8.62 -13.80 -16.07
C ARG A 321 -9.43 -12.52 -16.30
N ASN A 322 -9.07 -11.44 -15.66
CA ASN A 322 -9.82 -10.19 -15.73
C ASN A 322 -9.75 -9.54 -17.10
N VAL A 323 -8.60 -9.58 -17.79
CA VAL A 323 -8.46 -8.98 -19.13
C VAL A 323 -9.21 -9.75 -20.23
N GLN A 324 -9.63 -10.99 -19.97
CA GLN A 324 -10.49 -11.76 -20.86
C GLN A 324 -11.98 -11.52 -20.60
N SER A 325 -12.34 -10.75 -19.60
CA SER A 325 -13.75 -10.50 -19.23
C SER A 325 -14.39 -9.42 -20.11
N PRO A 326 -15.70 -9.51 -20.39
CA PRO A 326 -16.43 -8.42 -21.07
C PRO A 326 -16.34 -7.09 -20.30
N ARG A 327 -16.21 -7.15 -18.99
CA ARG A 327 -16.05 -5.97 -18.12
C ARG A 327 -14.79 -5.19 -18.44
N TYR A 328 -13.70 -5.88 -18.79
CA TYR A 328 -12.44 -5.22 -19.12
C TYR A 328 -12.58 -4.35 -20.37
N GLU A 329 -13.11 -4.91 -21.44
CA GLU A 329 -13.32 -4.19 -22.71
C GLU A 329 -14.30 -3.02 -22.54
N GLU A 330 -15.38 -3.20 -21.79
CA GLU A 330 -16.35 -2.15 -21.50
C GLU A 330 -15.70 -1.02 -20.68
N SER A 331 -14.88 -1.36 -19.68
CA SER A 331 -14.17 -0.37 -18.85
C SER A 331 -13.16 0.45 -19.67
N LEU A 332 -12.43 -0.19 -20.57
CA LEU A 332 -11.53 0.51 -21.50
C LEU A 332 -12.32 1.49 -22.40
N ARG A 333 -13.46 1.05 -22.95
CA ARG A 333 -14.32 1.89 -23.80
C ARG A 333 -14.87 3.10 -23.07
N ILE A 334 -15.36 2.91 -21.84
CA ILE A 334 -15.89 4.00 -20.98
C ILE A 334 -14.79 5.03 -20.71
N CYS A 335 -13.61 4.60 -20.26
CA CYS A 335 -12.51 5.49 -19.94
C CYS A 335 -11.95 6.23 -21.19
N ALA A 336 -11.84 5.55 -22.34
CA ALA A 336 -11.40 6.17 -23.57
C ALA A 336 -12.35 7.27 -24.05
N ASN A 337 -13.65 7.08 -23.93
CA ASN A 337 -14.64 8.07 -24.33
C ASN A 337 -14.58 9.30 -23.42
N THR A 338 -14.49 9.12 -22.12
CA THR A 338 -14.41 10.25 -21.16
C THR A 338 -13.14 11.07 -21.35
N ALA A 339 -11.99 10.43 -21.62
CA ALA A 339 -10.73 11.12 -21.89
C ALA A 339 -10.77 12.02 -23.13
N ARG A 340 -11.68 11.82 -24.06
CA ARG A 340 -11.86 12.70 -25.23
C ARG A 340 -12.57 14.00 -24.89
N TYR A 341 -13.46 14.00 -23.89
CA TYR A 341 -14.23 15.17 -23.48
C TYR A 341 -13.47 16.10 -22.51
N THR A 342 -12.40 15.62 -21.88
CA THR A 342 -11.57 16.40 -20.93
C THR A 342 -10.35 17.05 -21.56
N ARG A 343 -10.14 16.91 -22.87
CA ARG A 343 -9.04 17.54 -23.62
C ARG A 343 -9.38 18.89 -24.27
N PHE A 344 -10.50 19.51 -23.89
CA PHE A 344 -10.92 20.83 -24.37
C PHE A 344 -10.93 21.87 -23.25
#